data_ef0ea04aa78f7f3cee7a4fd334b36529
#
_entry.id   ef0ea04aa78f7f3cee7a4fd334b36529
#
_cell.length_a   1.000
_cell.length_b   1.000
_cell.length_c   1.000
_cell.angle_alpha   90.00
_cell.angle_beta   90.00
_cell.angle_gamma   90.00
#
_symmetry.space_group_name_H-M   'P 1'
#
loop_
_entity.id
_entity.type
_entity.pdbx_description
1 polymer ?
#
loop_
_entity_poly.entity_id
_entity_poly.type
_entity_poly.pdbx_seq_one_letter_code
_entity_poly.pdbx_strand_id
1 'polypeptide(L)'
;MASGIIDVSSRYSVPETLARLQSIFKEKGIMVFALIDHSGEAEKVGLKMRPTQLLIFGSPKGGTPLMVAAPRLAIDLPLKALAWQDKQRHVWLSYNSPEYLQQRHGFPADLLKNIAGIAALIQKAVE
;
A
#
# COMPACT_ATOMS: atom_id res chain seq x y z
N MET A 1 -2.20 -19.31 5.45
CA MET A 1 -2.44 -18.84 4.10
C MET A 1 -2.74 -17.35 4.09
N ALA A 2 -2.03 -16.66 3.26
CA ALA A 2 -2.22 -15.21 3.18
C ALA A 2 -3.65 -14.89 2.74
N SER A 3 -4.26 -13.94 3.41
CA SER A 3 -5.63 -13.48 3.14
C SER A 3 -5.61 -12.32 2.16
N GLY A 4 -4.82 -12.43 1.09
CA GLY A 4 -4.74 -11.41 0.07
C GLY A 4 -3.67 -10.36 0.33
N ILE A 5 -2.84 -10.52 1.34
CA ILE A 5 -1.72 -9.60 1.59
C ILE A 5 -0.47 -10.14 0.90
N ILE A 6 0.22 -9.25 0.20
CA ILE A 6 1.50 -9.57 -0.43
C ILE A 6 2.58 -8.85 0.36
N ASP A 7 3.61 -9.59 0.80
CA ASP A 7 4.76 -9.04 1.52
C ASP A 7 5.99 -9.12 0.63
N VAL A 8 6.66 -7.99 0.44
CA VAL A 8 7.94 -7.97 -0.28
C VAL A 8 9.02 -7.45 0.65
N SER A 9 10.19 -8.08 0.58
CA SER A 9 11.33 -7.73 1.42
C SER A 9 11.96 -6.43 0.94
N SER A 10 12.28 -5.53 1.86
CA SER A 10 12.94 -4.27 1.53
C SER A 10 14.38 -4.27 2.02
N ARG A 11 15.28 -3.70 1.22
CA ARG A 11 16.68 -3.49 1.58
C ARG A 11 16.90 -2.25 2.43
N TYR A 12 15.87 -1.46 2.63
CA TYR A 12 15.95 -0.13 3.23
C TYR A 12 15.22 -0.08 4.56
N SER A 13 15.43 0.98 5.31
CA SER A 13 14.66 1.23 6.54
C SER A 13 13.20 1.48 6.18
N VAL A 14 12.34 1.46 7.21
CA VAL A 14 10.92 1.77 7.01
C VAL A 14 10.73 3.15 6.38
N PRO A 15 11.32 4.24 6.94
CA PRO A 15 11.15 5.56 6.32
C PRO A 15 11.72 5.64 4.90
N GLU A 16 12.88 5.03 4.67
CA GLU A 16 13.51 5.06 3.33
C GLU A 16 12.69 4.31 2.30
N THR A 17 12.14 3.16 2.69
CA THR A 17 11.30 2.36 1.79
C THR A 17 10.13 3.21 1.28
N LEU A 18 9.43 3.90 2.19
CA LEU A 18 8.30 4.72 1.79
C LEU A 18 8.71 5.99 1.07
N ALA A 19 9.87 6.57 1.40
CA ALA A 19 10.37 7.72 0.64
C ALA A 19 10.65 7.35 -0.81
N ARG A 20 11.25 6.18 -1.04
CA ARG A 20 11.50 5.67 -2.38
C ARG A 20 10.20 5.43 -3.13
N LEU A 21 9.21 4.83 -2.47
CA LEU A 21 7.91 4.58 -3.08
C LEU A 21 7.21 5.89 -3.44
N GLN A 22 7.27 6.89 -2.57
CA GLN A 22 6.68 8.20 -2.84
C GLN A 22 7.31 8.86 -4.06
N SER A 23 8.64 8.77 -4.22
CA SER A 23 9.34 9.29 -5.39
C SER A 23 8.85 8.62 -6.67
N ILE A 24 8.71 7.30 -6.64
CA ILE A 24 8.22 6.53 -7.78
C ILE A 24 6.80 6.95 -8.14
N PHE A 25 5.93 7.09 -7.13
CA PHE A 25 4.55 7.50 -7.35
C PHE A 25 4.47 8.90 -7.95
N LYS A 26 5.31 9.82 -7.47
CA LYS A 26 5.34 11.17 -8.00
C LYS A 26 5.68 11.18 -9.49
N GLU A 27 6.67 10.38 -9.89
CA GLU A 27 7.05 10.26 -11.30
C GLU A 27 5.93 9.69 -12.16
N LYS A 28 5.11 8.82 -11.59
CA LYS A 28 4.02 8.15 -12.31
C LYS A 28 2.69 8.89 -12.21
N GLY A 29 2.67 10.03 -11.55
CA GLY A 29 1.42 10.79 -11.40
C GLY A 29 0.42 10.16 -10.44
N ILE A 30 0.88 9.28 -9.55
CA ILE A 30 0.03 8.67 -8.54
C ILE A 30 -0.01 9.60 -7.33
N MET A 31 -1.22 9.87 -6.83
CA MET A 31 -1.41 10.80 -5.72
C MET A 31 -1.15 10.10 -4.39
N VAL A 32 -0.39 10.78 -3.51
CA VAL A 32 -0.21 10.34 -2.13
C VAL A 32 -1.19 11.14 -1.27
N PHE A 33 -2.11 10.44 -0.61
CA PHE A 33 -3.12 11.08 0.22
C PHE A 33 -2.64 11.32 1.64
N ALA A 34 -1.89 10.37 2.20
CA ALA A 34 -1.44 10.48 3.58
C ALA A 34 -0.29 9.52 3.85
N LEU A 35 0.51 9.88 4.84
CA LEU A 35 1.52 8.99 5.43
C LEU A 35 1.23 8.95 6.93
N ILE A 36 0.93 7.76 7.43
CA ILE A 36 0.60 7.56 8.83
C ILE A 36 1.76 6.84 9.51
N ASP A 37 2.35 7.47 10.51
CA ASP A 37 3.44 6.87 11.28
C ASP A 37 2.86 6.25 12.55
N HIS A 38 2.50 4.97 12.46
CA HIS A 38 1.91 4.25 13.61
C HIS A 38 2.87 4.22 14.79
N SER A 39 4.15 3.97 14.53
CA SER A 39 5.15 3.92 15.60
C SER A 39 5.34 5.28 16.25
N GLY A 40 5.29 6.36 15.47
CA GLY A 40 5.36 7.71 16.00
C GLY A 40 4.14 8.08 16.83
N GLU A 41 2.94 7.68 16.39
CA GLU A 41 1.71 7.91 17.13
C GLU A 41 1.71 7.13 18.45
N ALA A 42 2.26 5.93 18.45
CA ALA A 42 2.40 5.13 19.67
C ALA A 42 3.26 5.86 20.69
N GLU A 43 4.39 6.44 20.26
CA GLU A 43 5.26 7.19 21.15
C GLU A 43 4.55 8.36 21.82
N LYS A 44 3.67 9.03 21.10
CA LYS A 44 2.93 10.18 21.64
C LYS A 44 2.05 9.83 22.82
N VAL A 45 1.65 8.56 22.95
CA VAL A 45 0.81 8.10 24.06
C VAL A 45 1.59 7.20 25.01
N GLY A 46 2.92 7.24 24.96
CA GLY A 46 3.79 6.53 25.90
C GLY A 46 3.98 5.06 25.62
N LEU A 47 3.63 4.61 24.42
CA LEU A 47 3.79 3.20 24.03
C LEU A 47 4.93 3.08 23.02
N LYS A 48 5.45 1.86 22.87
CA LYS A 48 6.54 1.57 21.95
C LYS A 48 6.15 0.44 21.01
N MET A 49 6.52 0.60 19.75
CA MET A 49 6.38 -0.48 18.77
C MET A 49 7.51 -0.34 17.75
N ARG A 50 7.78 -1.40 17.01
CA ARG A 50 8.79 -1.37 15.95
C ARG A 50 8.35 -0.40 14.86
N PRO A 51 9.30 0.15 14.07
CA PRO A 51 8.93 1.05 12.98
C PRO A 51 7.83 0.48 12.11
N THR A 52 6.78 1.27 11.93
CA THR A 52 5.59 0.85 11.17
C THR A 52 4.94 2.11 10.60
N GLN A 53 4.91 2.23 9.28
CA GLN A 53 4.35 3.39 8.60
C GLN A 53 3.46 2.94 7.45
N LEU A 54 2.36 3.64 7.25
CA LEU A 54 1.37 3.33 6.23
C LEU A 54 1.28 4.48 5.23
N LEU A 55 1.47 4.18 3.95
CA LEU A 55 1.31 5.14 2.88
C LEU A 55 -0.03 4.90 2.19
N ILE A 56 -0.84 5.95 2.08
CA ILE A 56 -2.16 5.89 1.44
C ILE A 56 -2.06 6.64 0.12
N PHE A 57 -2.38 5.97 -0.97
CA PHE A 57 -2.15 6.51 -2.30
C PHE A 57 -3.19 5.99 -3.29
N GLY A 58 -3.25 6.62 -4.44
CA GLY A 58 -4.13 6.15 -5.50
C GLY A 58 -4.25 7.13 -6.64
N SER A 59 -5.13 6.78 -7.58
CA SER A 59 -5.43 7.61 -8.73
C SER A 59 -6.94 7.65 -8.89
N PRO A 60 -7.56 8.84 -8.81
CA PRO A 60 -9.01 8.95 -9.06
C PRO A 60 -9.41 8.42 -10.43
N LYS A 61 -8.55 8.59 -11.43
CA LYS A 61 -8.80 8.05 -12.77
C LYS A 61 -8.90 6.54 -12.78
N GLY A 62 -8.03 5.86 -12.01
CA GLY A 62 -8.02 4.40 -11.94
C GLY A 62 -9.07 3.86 -11.00
N GLY A 63 -9.27 4.50 -9.86
CA GLY A 63 -10.15 3.98 -8.81
C GLY A 63 -11.63 4.26 -9.00
N THR A 64 -11.97 5.41 -9.59
CA THR A 64 -13.37 5.80 -9.74
C THR A 64 -14.19 4.79 -10.53
N PRO A 65 -13.73 4.27 -11.69
CA PRO A 65 -14.52 3.27 -12.42
C PRO A 65 -14.78 2.00 -11.60
N LEU A 66 -13.84 1.61 -10.76
CA LEU A 66 -14.00 0.44 -9.90
C LEU A 66 -15.08 0.68 -8.84
N MET A 67 -15.07 1.86 -8.23
CA MET A 67 -16.05 2.21 -7.21
C MET A 67 -17.45 2.40 -7.79
N VAL A 68 -17.54 2.88 -9.03
CA VAL A 68 -18.83 2.97 -9.72
C VAL A 68 -19.40 1.57 -9.93
N ALA A 69 -18.55 0.61 -10.33
CA ALA A 69 -18.95 -0.77 -10.57
C ALA A 69 -19.23 -1.52 -9.27
N ALA A 70 -18.47 -1.23 -8.20
CA ALA A 70 -18.59 -1.92 -6.92
C ALA A 70 -18.44 -0.90 -5.79
N PRO A 71 -19.53 -0.22 -5.40
CA PRO A 71 -19.45 0.91 -4.47
C PRO A 71 -18.78 0.61 -3.13
N ARG A 72 -18.94 -0.60 -2.60
CA ARG A 72 -18.34 -0.94 -1.31
C ARG A 72 -16.82 -1.10 -1.38
N LEU A 73 -16.25 -1.19 -2.59
CA LEU A 73 -14.81 -1.19 -2.76
C LEU A 73 -14.19 0.09 -2.18
N ALA A 74 -14.96 1.16 -2.09
CA ALA A 74 -14.48 2.42 -1.53
C ALA A 74 -13.95 2.27 -0.09
N ILE A 75 -14.34 1.21 0.63
CA ILE A 75 -13.79 0.95 1.97
C ILE A 75 -12.32 0.53 1.91
N ASP A 76 -11.90 -0.06 0.79
CA ASP A 76 -10.52 -0.51 0.58
C ASP A 76 -9.70 0.45 -0.29
N LEU A 77 -10.28 1.55 -0.72
CA LEU A 77 -9.59 2.60 -1.44
C LEU A 77 -9.55 3.87 -0.60
N PRO A 78 -8.53 4.72 -0.73
CA PRO A 78 -7.36 4.57 -1.59
C PRO A 78 -6.52 3.33 -1.25
N LEU A 79 -5.63 2.96 -2.16
CA LEU A 79 -4.71 1.84 -1.92
C LEU A 79 -3.73 2.20 -0.81
N LYS A 80 -3.13 1.17 -0.22
CA LYS A 80 -2.23 1.33 0.93
C LYS A 80 -1.01 0.45 0.77
N ALA A 81 0.12 0.95 1.26
CA ALA A 81 1.35 0.18 1.35
C ALA A 81 1.90 0.35 2.77
N LEU A 82 2.11 -0.76 3.45
CA LEU A 82 2.58 -0.77 4.84
C LEU A 82 4.04 -1.16 4.88
N ALA A 83 4.89 -0.25 5.35
CA ALA A 83 6.30 -0.56 5.61
C ALA A 83 6.45 -0.85 7.10
N TRP A 84 7.00 -2.01 7.44
CA TRP A 84 7.09 -2.44 8.83
C TRP A 84 8.32 -3.31 9.08
N GLN A 85 8.79 -3.29 10.30
CA GLN A 85 9.97 -4.03 10.72
C GLN A 85 9.54 -5.15 11.65
N ASP A 86 10.01 -6.37 11.36
CA ASP A 86 9.67 -7.54 12.18
C ASP A 86 10.63 -7.71 13.37
N LYS A 87 10.46 -8.79 14.12
CA LYS A 87 11.26 -9.07 15.32
C LYS A 87 12.75 -9.26 15.03
N GLN A 88 13.09 -9.67 13.81
CA GLN A 88 14.48 -9.87 13.39
C GLN A 88 15.06 -8.61 12.75
N ARG A 89 14.35 -7.48 12.83
CA ARG A 89 14.74 -6.19 12.23
C ARG A 89 14.72 -6.23 10.71
N HIS A 90 13.99 -7.18 10.14
CA HIS A 90 13.80 -7.25 8.70
C HIS A 90 12.66 -6.32 8.31
N VAL A 91 12.84 -5.57 7.22
CA VAL A 91 11.82 -4.60 6.77
C VAL A 91 11.04 -5.20 5.60
N TRP A 92 9.73 -5.09 5.72
CA TRP A 92 8.77 -5.57 4.72
C TRP A 92 7.93 -4.42 4.20
N LEU A 93 7.53 -4.53 2.93
CA LEU A 93 6.53 -3.65 2.35
C LEU A 93 5.34 -4.53 1.96
N SER A 94 4.21 -4.30 2.61
CA SER A 94 3.03 -5.15 2.48
C SER A 94 1.88 -4.37 1.88
N TYR A 95 1.09 -5.02 1.04
CA TYR A 95 -0.05 -4.39 0.39
C TYR A 95 -1.11 -5.42 0.03
N ASN A 96 -2.33 -4.95 -0.19
CA ASN A 96 -3.42 -5.83 -0.60
C ASN A 96 -3.26 -6.22 -2.06
N SER A 97 -3.33 -7.52 -2.35
CA SER A 97 -3.31 -8.00 -3.72
C SER A 97 -4.48 -7.40 -4.50
N PRO A 98 -4.24 -6.82 -5.70
CA PRO A 98 -5.34 -6.35 -6.55
C PRO A 98 -6.33 -7.45 -6.88
N GLU A 99 -5.85 -8.67 -7.11
CA GLU A 99 -6.70 -9.83 -7.38
C GLU A 99 -7.60 -10.16 -6.20
N TYR A 100 -7.08 -10.04 -4.98
CA TYR A 100 -7.88 -10.23 -3.78
C TYR A 100 -9.00 -9.20 -3.68
N LEU A 101 -8.71 -7.94 -3.98
CA LEU A 101 -9.71 -6.88 -3.95
C LEU A 101 -10.80 -7.14 -5.00
N GLN A 102 -10.41 -7.62 -6.18
CA GLN A 102 -11.37 -7.97 -7.23
C GLN A 102 -12.28 -9.10 -6.75
N GLN A 103 -11.73 -10.13 -6.14
CA GLN A 103 -12.53 -11.25 -5.62
C GLN A 103 -13.45 -10.82 -4.48
N ARG A 104 -12.94 -9.98 -3.59
CA ARG A 104 -13.71 -9.52 -2.43
C ARG A 104 -14.93 -8.69 -2.85
N HIS A 105 -14.74 -7.80 -3.82
CA HIS A 105 -15.75 -6.81 -4.18
C HIS A 105 -16.51 -7.12 -5.45
N GLY A 106 -15.99 -8.01 -6.28
CA GLY A 106 -16.69 -8.47 -7.48
C GLY A 106 -16.76 -7.47 -8.61
N PHE A 107 -15.84 -6.50 -8.67
CA PHE A 107 -15.82 -5.59 -9.83
C PHE A 107 -15.36 -6.36 -11.08
N PRO A 108 -15.73 -5.87 -12.28
CA PRO A 108 -15.36 -6.60 -13.51
C PRO A 108 -13.86 -6.82 -13.64
N ALA A 109 -13.47 -8.03 -14.04
CA ALA A 109 -12.07 -8.43 -14.13
C ALA A 109 -11.26 -7.56 -15.10
N ASP A 110 -11.89 -7.01 -16.13
CA ASP A 110 -11.21 -6.14 -17.09
C ASP A 110 -10.81 -4.79 -16.48
N LEU A 111 -11.35 -4.42 -15.32
CA LEU A 111 -10.96 -3.20 -14.61
C LEU A 111 -9.78 -3.43 -13.67
N LEU A 112 -9.37 -4.67 -13.45
CA LEU A 112 -8.26 -5.01 -12.57
C LEU A 112 -6.98 -4.26 -12.97
N LYS A 113 -6.75 -4.06 -14.25
CA LYS A 113 -5.57 -3.36 -14.77
C LYS A 113 -5.43 -1.95 -14.19
N ASN A 114 -6.53 -1.34 -13.73
CA ASN A 114 -6.50 0.02 -13.20
C ASN A 114 -5.71 0.11 -11.89
N ILE A 115 -5.56 -1.00 -11.17
CA ILE A 115 -4.84 -1.02 -9.89
C ILE A 115 -3.70 -2.05 -9.87
N ALA A 116 -3.63 -2.95 -10.86
CA ALA A 116 -2.65 -4.04 -10.84
C ALA A 116 -1.20 -3.56 -11.04
N GLY A 117 -1.01 -2.42 -11.68
CA GLY A 117 0.32 -1.91 -11.99
C GLY A 117 1.14 -1.52 -10.76
N ILE A 118 0.52 -1.36 -9.60
CA ILE A 118 1.25 -0.97 -8.39
C ILE A 118 2.27 -2.03 -7.95
N ALA A 119 2.03 -3.30 -8.28
CA ALA A 119 2.92 -4.38 -7.86
C ALA A 119 4.35 -4.15 -8.37
N ALA A 120 4.49 -3.74 -9.64
CA ALA A 120 5.80 -3.47 -10.22
C ALA A 120 6.46 -2.25 -9.56
N LEU A 121 5.69 -1.23 -9.22
CA LEU A 121 6.22 -0.03 -8.58
C LEU A 121 6.69 -0.32 -7.16
N ILE A 122 5.95 -1.14 -6.43
CA ILE A 122 6.31 -1.57 -5.08
C ILE A 122 7.60 -2.38 -5.12
N GLN A 123 7.71 -3.31 -6.07
CA GLN A 123 8.92 -4.12 -6.24
C GLN A 123 10.14 -3.22 -6.51
N LYS A 124 9.96 -2.21 -7.33
CA LYS A 124 11.04 -1.28 -7.65
C LYS A 124 11.50 -0.49 -6.41
N ALA A 125 10.57 -0.13 -5.54
CA ALA A 125 10.89 0.66 -4.34
C ALA A 125 11.78 -0.10 -3.36
N VAL A 126 11.66 -1.44 -3.29
CA VAL A 126 12.39 -2.25 -2.30
C VAL A 126 13.73 -2.76 -2.82
N GLU A 127 13.98 -2.62 -4.10
CA GLU A 127 15.25 -2.99 -4.72
C GLU A 127 16.29 -1.90 -4.45
#